data_ac7ceaf4b98e0c0a65ee74968915c222
#
_entry.id   ac7ceaf4b98e0c0a65ee74968915c222
#
_cell.length_a   1.000
_cell.length_b   1.000
_cell.length_c   1.000
_cell.angle_alpha   90.00
_cell.angle_beta   90.00
_cell.angle_gamma   90.00
#
_symmetry.space_group_name_H-M   'P 1'
#
loop_
_entity.id
_entity.type
_entity.pdbx_description
1 polymer ?
#
loop_
_entity_poly.entity_id
_entity_poly.type
_entity_poly.pdbx_seq_one_letter_code
_entity_poly.pdbx_strand_id
1 'polypeptide(L)'
;MSIELQVRGEAFKLGTGQHKIACPTCSQSRKKKNKTLSLKVETEMAVYQCWHCNSEGYVFLKDQVRENVRPMIVAKQINETSLSDGAVSWLKSRGISEETATKAGLKSVNHWIQSIGSETECITFPYKNNGHVYASKIRSISDKGFSCNGSPQSFFNLENVELNDWIIICEGEMDALAFMETGYDSVVSVPNGAVMKVVDKKIDPSDDNKFKFLWDAKKQIDNADRIVIATDSDEAGQAMAEEIARRIGKDVCWKVEFPEDCKDANDVLIKYGRDGIDKIVTGCKPWPVAGLYDASHFYDQVDEIYEKGMGKGESTGYDNVDNYYTVVGGQI
;
A
#
# COMPACT_ATOMS: atom_id res chain seq x y z
N MET A 1 6.18 30.30 7.71
CA MET A 1 6.13 30.21 6.22
C MET A 1 7.55 29.93 5.77
N SER A 2 7.78 28.85 4.96
CA SER A 2 9.14 28.48 4.55
C SER A 2 9.79 29.57 3.67
N ILE A 3 11.12 29.62 3.66
CA ILE A 3 11.89 30.55 2.80
C ILE A 3 11.57 30.32 1.32
N GLU A 4 11.39 29.07 0.92
CA GLU A 4 11.08 28.65 -0.45
C GLU A 4 9.75 29.24 -0.93
N LEU A 5 8.70 29.20 -0.09
CA LEU A 5 7.37 29.72 -0.43
C LEU A 5 7.42 31.26 -0.64
N GLN A 6 8.21 31.96 0.18
CA GLN A 6 8.36 33.40 0.08
C GLN A 6 9.21 33.80 -1.12
N VAL A 7 10.30 33.08 -1.39
CA VAL A 7 11.15 33.27 -2.57
C VAL A 7 10.39 33.00 -3.85
N ARG A 8 9.56 31.94 -3.89
CA ARG A 8 8.69 31.61 -5.02
C ARG A 8 7.70 32.74 -5.31
N GLY A 9 7.06 33.28 -4.28
CA GLY A 9 6.14 34.41 -4.43
C GLY A 9 6.82 35.67 -4.96
N GLU A 10 8.06 35.95 -4.55
CA GLU A 10 8.83 37.09 -5.06
C GLU A 10 9.32 36.84 -6.51
N ALA A 11 9.72 35.62 -6.84
CA ALA A 11 10.12 35.26 -8.20
C ALA A 11 8.99 35.45 -9.23
N PHE A 12 7.75 35.09 -8.89
CA PHE A 12 6.59 35.34 -9.75
C PHE A 12 6.32 36.83 -10.00
N LYS A 13 6.57 37.69 -9.00
CA LYS A 13 6.36 39.13 -9.14
C LYS A 13 7.43 39.81 -9.99
N LEU A 14 8.67 39.30 -9.93
CA LEU A 14 9.81 39.94 -10.54
C LEU A 14 10.07 39.50 -11.98
N GLY A 15 9.58 38.32 -12.39
CA GLY A 15 9.84 37.76 -13.71
C GLY A 15 11.27 37.26 -13.90
N THR A 16 11.59 36.78 -15.11
CA THR A 16 12.91 36.25 -15.46
C THR A 16 14.00 37.29 -15.35
N GLY A 17 15.17 36.91 -14.84
CA GLY A 17 16.33 37.80 -14.69
C GLY A 17 17.05 37.62 -13.36
N GLN A 18 18.04 38.50 -13.11
CA GLN A 18 18.74 38.57 -11.84
C GLN A 18 18.20 39.70 -10.97
N HIS A 19 17.82 39.36 -9.75
CA HIS A 19 17.21 40.28 -8.80
C HIS A 19 17.93 40.26 -7.46
N LYS A 20 17.79 41.33 -6.69
CA LYS A 20 18.19 41.37 -5.28
C LYS A 20 16.99 41.70 -4.43
N ILE A 21 16.68 40.83 -3.48
CA ILE A 21 15.54 41.01 -2.56
C ILE A 21 15.98 40.99 -1.09
N ALA A 22 15.12 41.40 -0.19
CA ALA A 22 15.33 41.23 1.23
C ALA A 22 15.24 39.74 1.58
N CYS A 23 16.20 39.21 2.31
CA CYS A 23 16.19 37.79 2.68
C CYS A 23 15.04 37.48 3.65
N PRO A 24 14.14 36.56 3.34
CA PRO A 24 13.04 36.18 4.24
C PRO A 24 13.50 35.71 5.62
N THR A 25 14.64 35.02 5.66
CA THR A 25 15.18 34.44 6.90
C THR A 25 15.81 35.48 7.83
N CYS A 26 16.62 36.38 7.29
CA CYS A 26 17.45 37.24 8.14
C CYS A 26 17.14 38.75 8.06
N SER A 27 16.25 39.19 7.17
CA SER A 27 15.93 40.61 7.05
C SER A 27 15.04 41.16 8.17
N GLN A 28 14.23 40.30 8.79
CA GLN A 28 13.30 40.69 9.84
C GLN A 28 14.01 41.09 11.15
N SER A 29 15.17 40.52 11.42
CA SER A 29 15.97 40.78 12.63
C SER A 29 16.91 41.97 12.51
N ARG A 30 16.93 42.69 11.38
CA ARG A 30 17.88 43.74 11.11
C ARG A 30 17.27 45.13 11.17
N LYS A 31 18.05 46.09 11.70
CA LYS A 31 17.70 47.52 11.72
C LYS A 31 17.63 48.15 10.31
N LYS A 32 18.41 47.65 9.35
CA LYS A 32 18.36 48.06 7.93
C LYS A 32 17.95 46.91 7.05
N LYS A 33 16.85 47.05 6.32
CA LYS A 33 16.31 46.05 5.38
C LYS A 33 17.08 46.08 4.04
N ASN A 34 18.34 45.70 4.07
CA ASN A 34 19.14 45.63 2.85
C ASN A 34 18.76 44.40 2.02
N LYS A 35 18.74 44.55 0.70
CA LYS A 35 18.54 43.46 -0.26
C LYS A 35 19.79 42.58 -0.35
N THR A 36 19.87 41.55 0.48
CA THR A 36 21.05 40.68 0.61
C THR A 36 20.87 39.30 -0.02
N LEU A 37 19.69 38.97 -0.49
CA LEU A 37 19.42 37.72 -1.19
C LEU A 37 19.47 37.99 -2.69
N SER A 38 20.40 37.31 -3.37
CA SER A 38 20.48 37.25 -4.83
C SER A 38 19.47 36.21 -5.31
N LEU A 39 18.66 36.57 -6.29
CA LEU A 39 17.62 35.72 -6.87
C LEU A 39 17.76 35.72 -8.38
N LYS A 40 18.10 34.56 -8.97
CA LYS A 40 18.10 34.37 -10.40
C LYS A 40 16.85 33.64 -10.80
N VAL A 41 15.97 34.26 -11.56
CA VAL A 41 14.70 33.72 -12.02
C VAL A 41 14.83 33.29 -13.46
N GLU A 42 14.64 32.03 -13.74
CA GLU A 42 14.57 31.42 -15.08
C GLU A 42 13.13 31.02 -15.41
N THR A 43 12.86 30.51 -16.58
CA THR A 43 11.48 30.19 -17.02
C THR A 43 10.76 29.16 -16.15
N GLU A 44 11.48 28.23 -15.58
CA GLU A 44 10.91 27.10 -14.83
C GLU A 44 11.35 27.04 -13.37
N MET A 45 12.41 27.73 -13.01
CA MET A 45 12.97 27.69 -11.67
C MET A 45 13.61 29.03 -11.28
N ALA A 46 13.74 29.25 -10.00
CA ALA A 46 14.53 30.34 -9.47
C ALA A 46 15.54 29.82 -8.45
N VAL A 47 16.79 30.31 -8.55
CA VAL A 47 17.89 29.96 -7.63
C VAL A 47 18.15 31.17 -6.75
N TYR A 48 18.38 30.97 -5.49
CA TYR A 48 18.63 32.05 -4.54
C TYR A 48 19.82 31.76 -3.64
N GLN A 49 20.51 32.82 -3.25
CA GLN A 49 21.57 32.77 -2.26
C GLN A 49 21.61 34.09 -1.47
N CYS A 50 21.61 33.97 -0.14
CA CYS A 50 21.75 35.11 0.75
C CYS A 50 23.21 35.28 1.22
N TRP A 51 23.82 36.38 0.87
CA TRP A 51 25.21 36.71 1.23
C TRP A 51 25.41 37.06 2.72
N HIS A 52 24.33 37.08 3.52
CA HIS A 52 24.43 37.40 4.94
C HIS A 52 24.21 36.21 5.86
N CYS A 53 23.23 35.37 5.61
CA CYS A 53 22.93 34.20 6.44
C CYS A 53 23.23 32.88 5.74
N ASN A 54 23.84 32.93 4.55
CA ASN A 54 24.20 31.78 3.71
C ASN A 54 23.02 30.85 3.36
N SER A 55 21.76 31.30 3.56
CA SER A 55 20.62 30.54 3.06
C SER A 55 20.66 30.50 1.55
N GLU A 56 20.67 29.31 0.98
CA GLU A 56 20.68 29.07 -0.46
C GLU A 56 19.70 27.96 -0.83
N GLY A 57 19.32 27.92 -2.10
CA GLY A 57 18.42 26.89 -2.61
C GLY A 57 17.84 27.25 -3.96
N TYR A 58 16.87 26.47 -4.38
CA TYR A 58 16.12 26.73 -5.59
C TYR A 58 14.64 26.46 -5.37
N VAL A 59 13.79 27.07 -6.17
CA VAL A 59 12.33 26.84 -6.20
C VAL A 59 11.88 26.70 -7.65
N PHE A 60 10.99 25.76 -7.89
CA PHE A 60 10.33 25.63 -9.18
C PHE A 60 9.20 26.66 -9.29
N LEU A 61 9.11 27.35 -10.40
CA LEU A 61 8.12 28.42 -10.65
C LEU A 61 6.87 27.88 -11.31
N LYS A 62 6.97 26.89 -12.18
CA LYS A 62 5.82 26.10 -12.54
C LYS A 62 5.51 25.18 -11.39
N ASP A 63 4.23 25.08 -11.03
CA ASP A 63 3.78 23.91 -10.32
C ASP A 63 4.17 22.73 -11.22
N GLN A 64 5.31 22.14 -10.91
CA GLN A 64 5.53 20.77 -11.25
C GLN A 64 4.59 19.99 -10.32
N VAL A 65 3.27 20.13 -10.53
CA VAL A 65 2.48 18.96 -10.60
C VAL A 65 3.14 18.20 -11.74
N ARG A 66 4.20 17.45 -11.45
CA ARG A 66 4.44 16.24 -12.15
C ARG A 66 3.21 15.40 -11.81
N GLU A 67 2.12 15.69 -12.50
CA GLU A 67 1.30 14.62 -12.94
C GLU A 67 2.25 13.71 -13.73
N ASN A 68 2.95 12.82 -13.03
CA ASN A 68 3.33 11.54 -13.55
C ASN A 68 2.02 10.76 -13.75
N VAL A 69 1.08 11.40 -14.40
CA VAL A 69 -0.01 10.74 -15.10
C VAL A 69 0.73 10.00 -16.20
N ARG A 70 1.12 8.76 -15.89
CA ARG A 70 1.35 7.81 -17.00
C ARG A 70 0.12 7.98 -17.85
N PRO A 71 0.26 8.34 -19.14
CA PRO A 71 -0.89 8.55 -19.98
C PRO A 71 -1.78 7.32 -19.79
N MET A 72 -3.01 7.54 -19.36
CA MET A 72 -3.95 6.44 -19.15
C MET A 72 -4.13 5.81 -20.52
N ILE A 73 -3.49 4.65 -20.73
CA ILE A 73 -3.66 3.90 -21.97
C ILE A 73 -5.10 3.42 -21.91
N VAL A 74 -5.95 4.08 -22.68
CA VAL A 74 -7.36 3.71 -22.77
C VAL A 74 -7.45 2.30 -23.38
N ALA A 75 -8.24 1.45 -22.72
CA ALA A 75 -8.49 0.11 -23.23
C ALA A 75 -9.01 0.17 -24.67
N LYS A 76 -8.43 -0.63 -25.54
CA LYS A 76 -8.95 -0.84 -26.89
C LYS A 76 -10.16 -1.76 -26.81
N GLN A 77 -11.08 -1.61 -27.74
CA GLN A 77 -12.16 -2.57 -27.88
C GLN A 77 -11.58 -3.93 -28.27
N ILE A 78 -11.82 -4.96 -27.47
CA ILE A 78 -11.44 -6.35 -27.72
C ILE A 78 -12.71 -7.19 -27.82
N ASN A 79 -12.66 -8.27 -28.58
CA ASN A 79 -13.79 -9.17 -28.80
C ASN A 79 -13.92 -10.14 -27.63
N GLU A 80 -14.44 -9.66 -26.51
CA GLU A 80 -14.77 -10.49 -25.35
C GLU A 80 -16.08 -11.25 -25.57
N THR A 81 -16.13 -12.48 -25.12
CA THR A 81 -17.33 -13.33 -25.10
C THR A 81 -17.67 -13.76 -23.68
N SER A 82 -18.80 -14.42 -23.49
CA SER A 82 -19.05 -15.19 -22.25
C SER A 82 -17.91 -16.18 -22.03
N LEU A 83 -17.76 -16.65 -20.80
CA LEU A 83 -16.75 -17.64 -20.46
C LEU A 83 -16.93 -18.88 -21.37
N SER A 84 -15.87 -19.31 -22.00
CA SER A 84 -15.82 -20.54 -22.79
C SER A 84 -15.79 -21.78 -21.89
N ASP A 85 -16.10 -22.94 -22.44
CA ASP A 85 -15.97 -24.22 -21.72
C ASP A 85 -14.54 -24.46 -21.22
N GLY A 86 -13.52 -24.03 -22.00
CA GLY A 86 -12.11 -24.09 -21.63
C GLY A 86 -11.81 -23.21 -20.43
N ALA A 87 -12.27 -21.97 -20.44
CA ALA A 87 -12.12 -21.02 -19.33
C ALA A 87 -12.83 -21.50 -18.06
N VAL A 88 -14.07 -22.00 -18.19
CA VAL A 88 -14.83 -22.57 -17.07
C VAL A 88 -14.10 -23.79 -16.47
N SER A 89 -13.60 -24.68 -17.31
CA SER A 89 -12.85 -25.87 -16.85
C SER A 89 -11.57 -25.48 -16.13
N TRP A 90 -10.86 -24.47 -16.65
CA TRP A 90 -9.65 -23.96 -16.04
C TRP A 90 -9.94 -23.28 -14.67
N LEU A 91 -10.97 -22.45 -14.59
CA LEU A 91 -11.40 -21.81 -13.33
C LEU A 91 -11.81 -22.87 -12.29
N LYS A 92 -12.55 -23.90 -12.67
CA LYS A 92 -12.89 -25.02 -11.79
C LYS A 92 -11.66 -25.76 -11.28
N SER A 93 -10.61 -25.92 -12.10
CA SER A 93 -9.34 -26.50 -11.62
C SER A 93 -8.62 -25.64 -10.58
N ARG A 94 -8.98 -24.35 -10.51
CA ARG A 94 -8.51 -23.38 -9.53
C ARG A 94 -9.47 -23.19 -8.35
N GLY A 95 -10.51 -24.01 -8.26
CA GLY A 95 -11.53 -23.97 -7.20
C GLY A 95 -12.56 -22.85 -7.38
N ILE A 96 -12.61 -22.18 -8.53
CA ILE A 96 -13.49 -21.05 -8.81
C ILE A 96 -14.68 -21.49 -9.66
N SER A 97 -15.89 -21.22 -9.19
CA SER A 97 -17.11 -21.49 -9.94
C SER A 97 -17.33 -20.50 -11.08
N GLU A 98 -18.12 -20.90 -12.07
CA GLU A 98 -18.56 -20.02 -13.16
C GLU A 98 -19.42 -18.86 -12.61
N GLU A 99 -20.18 -19.07 -11.55
CA GLU A 99 -20.98 -18.06 -10.86
C GLU A 99 -20.09 -16.95 -10.31
N THR A 100 -19.07 -17.29 -9.53
CA THR A 100 -18.10 -16.33 -8.97
C THR A 100 -17.36 -15.58 -10.08
N ALA A 101 -16.90 -16.26 -11.09
CA ALA A 101 -16.21 -15.65 -12.23
C ALA A 101 -17.11 -14.66 -12.99
N THR A 102 -18.38 -15.01 -13.20
CA THR A 102 -19.37 -14.15 -13.86
C THR A 102 -19.71 -12.95 -13.00
N LYS A 103 -19.88 -13.14 -11.67
CA LYS A 103 -20.10 -12.06 -10.69
C LYS A 103 -18.93 -11.06 -10.69
N ALA A 104 -17.71 -11.53 -10.79
CA ALA A 104 -16.53 -10.70 -10.92
C ALA A 104 -16.39 -10.03 -12.29
N GLY A 105 -17.22 -10.42 -13.27
CA GLY A 105 -17.26 -9.86 -14.62
C GLY A 105 -16.19 -10.42 -15.55
N LEU A 106 -15.65 -11.61 -15.27
CA LEU A 106 -14.67 -12.26 -16.12
C LEU A 106 -15.29 -12.65 -17.46
N LYS A 107 -14.49 -12.61 -18.51
CA LYS A 107 -14.88 -13.01 -19.88
C LYS A 107 -13.75 -13.74 -20.56
N SER A 108 -14.07 -14.46 -21.63
CA SER A 108 -13.10 -15.11 -22.51
C SER A 108 -12.75 -14.22 -23.69
N VAL A 109 -11.49 -14.31 -24.12
CA VAL A 109 -10.96 -13.63 -25.29
C VAL A 109 -9.81 -14.44 -25.89
N ASN A 110 -9.70 -14.48 -27.22
CA ASN A 110 -8.46 -14.88 -27.87
C ASN A 110 -7.54 -13.66 -27.96
N HIS A 111 -6.33 -13.76 -27.42
CA HIS A 111 -5.42 -12.63 -27.34
C HIS A 111 -3.98 -13.06 -27.56
N TRP A 112 -3.22 -12.19 -28.24
CA TRP A 112 -1.78 -12.39 -28.42
C TRP A 112 -1.05 -12.12 -27.10
N ILE A 113 -0.35 -13.12 -26.60
CA ILE A 113 0.46 -13.02 -25.40
C ILE A 113 1.94 -12.97 -25.78
N GLN A 114 2.59 -11.85 -25.50
CA GLN A 114 3.98 -11.60 -25.90
C GLN A 114 4.96 -12.64 -25.35
N SER A 115 4.79 -13.08 -24.11
CA SER A 115 5.66 -14.08 -23.47
C SER A 115 5.47 -15.49 -24.03
N ILE A 116 4.32 -15.79 -24.63
CA ILE A 116 3.99 -17.06 -25.25
C ILE A 116 4.34 -17.01 -26.73
N GLY A 117 4.28 -15.85 -27.38
CA GLY A 117 4.57 -15.64 -28.81
C GLY A 117 3.47 -16.13 -29.73
N SER A 118 2.24 -16.31 -29.25
CA SER A 118 1.08 -16.75 -30.02
C SER A 118 -0.21 -16.16 -29.49
N GLU A 119 -1.24 -16.21 -30.34
CA GLU A 119 -2.62 -15.98 -29.91
C GLU A 119 -3.11 -17.23 -29.16
N THR A 120 -3.69 -17.03 -28.00
CA THR A 120 -4.15 -18.09 -27.12
C THR A 120 -5.45 -17.70 -26.45
N GLU A 121 -6.19 -18.68 -25.99
CA GLU A 121 -7.38 -18.48 -25.21
C GLU A 121 -7.02 -17.90 -23.82
N CYS A 122 -7.70 -16.84 -23.45
CA CYS A 122 -7.44 -16.06 -22.24
C CYS A 122 -8.74 -15.74 -21.51
N ILE A 123 -8.59 -15.42 -20.24
CA ILE A 123 -9.63 -14.75 -19.43
C ILE A 123 -9.23 -13.30 -19.19
N THR A 124 -10.24 -12.43 -19.07
CA THR A 124 -10.06 -11.00 -18.73
C THR A 124 -10.55 -10.71 -17.33
N PHE A 125 -9.77 -9.94 -16.59
CA PHE A 125 -10.13 -9.39 -15.27
C PHE A 125 -10.43 -7.91 -15.46
N PRO A 126 -11.70 -7.46 -15.39
CA PRO A 126 -12.08 -6.10 -15.69
C PRO A 126 -11.75 -5.16 -14.53
N TYR A 127 -11.15 -4.02 -14.82
CA TYR A 127 -10.97 -2.89 -13.92
C TYR A 127 -11.98 -1.82 -14.26
N LYS A 128 -12.83 -1.49 -13.29
CA LYS A 128 -13.98 -0.63 -13.50
C LYS A 128 -13.82 0.73 -12.81
N ASN A 129 -14.47 1.73 -13.38
CA ASN A 129 -14.66 3.03 -12.76
C ASN A 129 -16.06 3.54 -13.13
N ASN A 130 -16.91 3.80 -12.14
CA ASN A 130 -18.31 4.18 -12.32
C ASN A 130 -19.10 3.21 -13.25
N GLY A 131 -18.92 1.91 -13.02
CA GLY A 131 -19.56 0.84 -13.79
C GLY A 131 -18.96 0.58 -15.18
N HIS A 132 -17.98 1.38 -15.64
CA HIS A 132 -17.35 1.23 -16.95
C HIS A 132 -15.99 0.57 -16.84
N VAL A 133 -15.73 -0.46 -17.67
CA VAL A 133 -14.42 -1.09 -17.77
C VAL A 133 -13.47 -0.14 -18.50
N TYR A 134 -12.43 0.32 -17.80
CA TYR A 134 -11.42 1.22 -18.38
C TYR A 134 -10.09 0.49 -18.69
N ALA A 135 -9.88 -0.67 -18.08
CA ALA A 135 -8.74 -1.54 -18.34
C ALA A 135 -9.11 -3.00 -18.03
N SER A 136 -8.35 -3.93 -18.56
CA SER A 136 -8.45 -5.35 -18.21
C SER A 136 -7.07 -5.98 -18.15
N LYS A 137 -6.81 -6.80 -17.13
CA LYS A 137 -5.71 -7.76 -17.19
C LYS A 137 -6.19 -8.98 -17.96
N ILE A 138 -5.31 -9.54 -18.75
CA ILE A 138 -5.58 -10.67 -19.63
C ILE A 138 -4.62 -11.79 -19.25
N ARG A 139 -5.14 -12.98 -18.94
CA ARG A 139 -4.37 -14.14 -18.55
C ARG A 139 -4.68 -15.31 -19.46
N SER A 140 -3.65 -15.93 -20.02
CA SER A 140 -3.78 -17.20 -20.74
C SER A 140 -4.21 -18.33 -19.80
N ILE A 141 -5.08 -19.20 -20.28
CA ILE A 141 -5.53 -20.39 -19.55
C ILE A 141 -4.67 -21.63 -19.83
N SER A 142 -3.88 -21.64 -20.89
CA SER A 142 -2.99 -22.77 -21.26
C SER A 142 -1.63 -22.66 -20.58
N ASP A 143 -1.01 -21.49 -20.65
CA ASP A 143 0.35 -21.25 -20.17
C ASP A 143 0.41 -20.02 -19.28
N LYS A 144 1.49 -19.86 -18.48
CA LYS A 144 1.67 -18.68 -17.64
C LYS A 144 2.03 -17.47 -18.49
N GLY A 145 1.01 -16.80 -19.03
CA GLY A 145 1.17 -15.61 -19.86
C GLY A 145 0.16 -14.53 -19.48
N PHE A 146 0.61 -13.27 -19.46
CA PHE A 146 -0.19 -12.11 -19.08
C PHE A 146 -0.04 -10.98 -20.09
N SER A 147 -1.11 -10.22 -20.24
CA SER A 147 -1.15 -8.98 -20.99
C SER A 147 -2.07 -7.98 -20.28
N CYS A 148 -2.05 -6.73 -20.69
CA CYS A 148 -3.01 -5.73 -20.24
C CYS A 148 -3.63 -5.04 -21.44
N ASN A 149 -4.95 -4.84 -21.39
CA ASN A 149 -5.65 -3.95 -22.28
C ASN A 149 -6.01 -2.69 -21.49
N GLY A 150 -5.41 -1.57 -21.83
CA GLY A 150 -5.43 -0.37 -20.99
C GLY A 150 -4.39 -0.44 -19.84
N SER A 151 -4.53 0.44 -18.88
CA SER A 151 -3.62 0.55 -17.72
C SER A 151 -4.41 0.45 -16.42
N PRO A 152 -4.40 -0.71 -15.73
CA PRO A 152 -5.00 -0.84 -14.41
C PRO A 152 -4.34 0.12 -13.41
N GLN A 153 -5.12 1.01 -12.79
CA GLN A 153 -4.63 2.04 -11.86
C GLN A 153 -5.34 2.01 -10.49
N SER A 154 -6.50 1.34 -10.41
CA SER A 154 -7.24 1.12 -9.16
C SER A 154 -7.11 -0.33 -8.71
N PHE A 155 -7.60 -0.64 -7.54
CA PHE A 155 -7.80 -2.03 -7.16
C PHE A 155 -8.78 -2.75 -8.11
N PHE A 156 -8.53 -4.05 -8.35
CA PHE A 156 -9.54 -4.94 -8.90
C PHE A 156 -10.68 -5.09 -7.91
N ASN A 157 -11.91 -5.18 -8.39
CA ASN A 157 -13.14 -5.37 -7.61
C ASN A 157 -13.51 -4.21 -6.64
N LEU A 158 -12.87 -3.05 -6.74
CA LEU A 158 -13.07 -1.93 -5.80
C LEU A 158 -14.54 -1.45 -5.72
N GLU A 159 -15.28 -1.48 -6.83
CA GLU A 159 -16.67 -0.99 -6.86
C GLU A 159 -17.67 -1.89 -6.10
N ASN A 160 -17.28 -3.13 -5.82
CA ASN A 160 -18.10 -4.10 -5.09
C ASN A 160 -17.80 -4.13 -3.59
N VAL A 161 -16.88 -3.29 -3.11
CA VAL A 161 -16.56 -3.17 -1.69
C VAL A 161 -17.70 -2.45 -0.98
N GLU A 162 -18.26 -3.10 0.04
CA GLU A 162 -19.27 -2.51 0.92
C GLU A 162 -18.60 -1.60 1.96
N LEU A 163 -19.23 -0.45 2.23
CA LEU A 163 -18.77 0.47 3.29
C LEU A 163 -19.17 -0.09 4.66
N ASN A 164 -18.35 0.16 5.65
CA ASN A 164 -18.52 -0.33 7.03
C ASN A 164 -18.48 -1.87 7.15
N ASP A 165 -17.64 -2.49 6.33
CA ASP A 165 -17.34 -3.92 6.39
C ASP A 165 -15.83 -4.14 6.42
N TRP A 166 -15.40 -5.36 6.53
CA TRP A 166 -13.99 -5.73 6.37
C TRP A 166 -13.60 -5.65 4.91
N ILE A 167 -12.42 -5.09 4.64
CA ILE A 167 -11.83 -5.12 3.31
C ILE A 167 -10.65 -6.08 3.34
N ILE A 168 -10.66 -7.09 2.46
CA ILE A 168 -9.54 -7.98 2.25
C ILE A 168 -8.72 -7.45 1.06
N ILE A 169 -7.42 -7.23 1.27
CA ILE A 169 -6.50 -6.79 0.22
C ILE A 169 -5.54 -7.94 -0.07
N CYS A 170 -5.56 -8.48 -1.30
CA CYS A 170 -4.68 -9.53 -1.76
C CYS A 170 -3.80 -9.07 -2.94
N GLU A 171 -2.82 -9.91 -3.33
CA GLU A 171 -1.88 -9.56 -4.38
C GLU A 171 -2.45 -9.80 -5.78
N GLY A 172 -3.10 -10.93 -6.01
CA GLY A 172 -3.58 -11.37 -7.31
C GLY A 172 -5.09 -11.39 -7.46
N GLU A 173 -5.57 -11.30 -8.70
CA GLU A 173 -6.99 -11.40 -9.01
C GLU A 173 -7.55 -12.80 -8.72
N MET A 174 -6.72 -13.85 -8.84
CA MET A 174 -7.13 -15.23 -8.51
C MET A 174 -7.35 -15.40 -7.00
N ASP A 175 -6.57 -14.72 -6.19
CA ASP A 175 -6.76 -14.70 -4.73
C ASP A 175 -8.03 -13.97 -4.35
N ALA A 176 -8.32 -12.85 -5.01
CA ALA A 176 -9.59 -12.16 -4.82
C ALA A 176 -10.77 -13.07 -5.17
N LEU A 177 -10.70 -13.81 -6.28
CA LEU A 177 -11.73 -14.79 -6.65
C LEU A 177 -11.84 -15.93 -5.62
N ALA A 178 -10.75 -16.37 -5.00
CA ALA A 178 -10.77 -17.40 -3.97
C ALA A 178 -11.56 -16.96 -2.73
N PHE A 179 -11.40 -15.71 -2.32
CA PHE A 179 -12.22 -15.14 -1.24
C PHE A 179 -13.69 -14.98 -1.67
N MET A 180 -13.94 -14.45 -2.88
CA MET A 180 -15.31 -14.31 -3.41
C MET A 180 -16.03 -15.64 -3.50
N GLU A 181 -15.36 -16.74 -3.87
CA GLU A 181 -15.91 -18.09 -3.96
C GLU A 181 -16.45 -18.57 -2.61
N THR A 182 -15.91 -18.06 -1.53
CA THR A 182 -16.31 -18.42 -0.17
C THR A 182 -17.25 -17.39 0.47
N GLY A 183 -17.64 -16.35 -0.27
CA GLY A 183 -18.64 -15.36 0.15
C GLY A 183 -18.06 -14.08 0.74
N TYR A 184 -16.74 -13.88 0.69
CA TYR A 184 -16.10 -12.62 1.05
C TYR A 184 -16.07 -11.69 -0.16
N ASP A 185 -17.13 -10.91 -0.36
CA ASP A 185 -17.28 -10.04 -1.53
C ASP A 185 -16.49 -8.73 -1.42
N SER A 186 -16.29 -8.20 -0.20
CA SER A 186 -15.47 -7.02 0.05
C SER A 186 -13.96 -7.32 -0.02
N VAL A 187 -13.52 -7.90 -1.13
CA VAL A 187 -12.12 -8.24 -1.41
C VAL A 187 -11.62 -7.48 -2.63
N VAL A 188 -10.38 -7.03 -2.58
CA VAL A 188 -9.71 -6.33 -3.69
C VAL A 188 -8.32 -6.90 -3.92
N SER A 189 -7.83 -6.83 -5.17
CA SER A 189 -6.42 -7.10 -5.44
C SER A 189 -5.68 -5.90 -6.00
N VAL A 190 -4.36 -5.83 -5.74
CA VAL A 190 -3.54 -4.73 -6.21
C VAL A 190 -3.39 -4.73 -7.74
N PRO A 191 -3.37 -3.55 -8.40
CA PRO A 191 -3.29 -3.48 -9.85
C PRO A 191 -1.90 -3.84 -10.40
N ASN A 192 -0.86 -3.74 -9.58
CA ASN A 192 0.53 -3.95 -9.99
C ASN A 192 1.16 -5.03 -9.12
N GLY A 193 2.16 -5.74 -9.67
CA GLY A 193 2.87 -6.77 -8.93
C GLY A 193 3.60 -6.25 -7.69
N ALA A 194 4.01 -7.18 -6.83
CA ALA A 194 4.66 -6.93 -5.55
C ALA A 194 5.89 -6.02 -5.62
N VAL A 195 6.23 -5.42 -4.51
CA VAL A 195 7.45 -4.64 -4.34
C VAL A 195 8.57 -5.54 -3.84
N MET A 196 9.78 -5.35 -4.37
CA MET A 196 10.93 -6.16 -3.97
C MET A 196 11.50 -5.79 -2.58
N LYS A 197 11.21 -4.59 -2.10
CA LYS A 197 11.72 -4.09 -0.81
C LYS A 197 10.79 -3.04 -0.21
N VAL A 198 10.73 -3.03 1.11
CA VAL A 198 10.16 -1.93 1.88
C VAL A 198 11.08 -0.72 1.74
N VAL A 199 10.51 0.44 1.46
CA VAL A 199 11.27 1.69 1.31
C VAL A 199 11.13 2.50 2.60
N ASP A 200 12.22 2.60 3.36
CA ASP A 200 12.28 3.42 4.59
C ASP A 200 12.37 4.92 4.23
N LYS A 201 11.30 5.46 3.66
CA LYS A 201 11.16 6.86 3.29
C LYS A 201 9.83 7.38 3.81
N LYS A 202 9.82 8.68 4.18
CA LYS A 202 8.55 9.34 4.52
C LYS A 202 7.60 9.26 3.33
N ILE A 203 6.39 8.81 3.59
CA ILE A 203 5.34 8.67 2.58
C ILE A 203 4.69 10.04 2.39
N ASP A 204 4.68 10.51 1.14
CA ASP A 204 3.90 11.67 0.71
C ASP A 204 2.89 11.19 -0.34
N PRO A 205 1.58 11.27 -0.07
CA PRO A 205 0.55 10.80 -1.00
C PRO A 205 0.64 11.44 -2.39
N SER A 206 1.13 12.68 -2.50
CA SER A 206 1.25 13.39 -3.77
C SER A 206 2.33 12.83 -4.69
N ASP A 207 3.37 12.22 -4.10
CA ASP A 207 4.52 11.67 -4.82
C ASP A 207 4.50 10.13 -4.90
N ASP A 208 3.50 9.48 -4.27
CA ASP A 208 3.43 8.03 -4.12
C ASP A 208 2.72 7.33 -5.30
N ASN A 209 3.24 7.57 -6.49
CA ASN A 209 2.64 7.08 -7.73
C ASN A 209 2.50 5.56 -7.81
N LYS A 210 3.38 4.80 -7.14
CA LYS A 210 3.35 3.34 -7.16
C LYS A 210 2.15 2.79 -6.40
N PHE A 211 1.75 3.45 -5.31
CA PHE A 211 0.64 3.07 -4.46
C PHE A 211 -0.57 4.02 -4.59
N LYS A 212 -0.64 4.75 -5.70
CA LYS A 212 -1.75 5.69 -5.97
C LYS A 212 -3.12 5.03 -5.81
N PHE A 213 -3.24 3.75 -6.16
CA PHE A 213 -4.46 2.97 -5.99
C PHE A 213 -5.00 2.92 -4.55
N LEU A 214 -4.12 2.99 -3.53
CA LEU A 214 -4.53 3.10 -2.12
C LEU A 214 -5.14 4.47 -1.83
N TRP A 215 -4.50 5.52 -2.33
CA TRP A 215 -4.97 6.90 -2.13
C TRP A 215 -6.29 7.16 -2.87
N ASP A 216 -6.46 6.59 -4.05
CA ASP A 216 -7.70 6.67 -4.83
C ASP A 216 -8.85 5.88 -4.16
N ALA A 217 -8.54 4.82 -3.41
CA ALA A 217 -9.49 4.02 -2.63
C ALA A 217 -9.69 4.52 -1.18
N LYS A 218 -9.18 5.71 -0.85
CA LYS A 218 -9.19 6.23 0.54
C LYS A 218 -10.58 6.25 1.17
N LYS A 219 -11.62 6.55 0.40
CA LYS A 219 -13.00 6.55 0.91
C LYS A 219 -13.42 5.16 1.42
N GLN A 220 -13.10 4.11 0.69
CA GLN A 220 -13.42 2.74 1.08
C GLN A 220 -12.58 2.32 2.29
N ILE A 221 -11.28 2.59 2.25
CA ILE A 221 -10.33 2.25 3.31
C ILE A 221 -10.69 2.95 4.63
N ASP A 222 -10.96 4.25 4.62
CA ASP A 222 -11.28 5.04 5.83
C ASP A 222 -12.64 4.65 6.46
N ASN A 223 -13.54 4.04 5.70
CA ASN A 223 -14.84 3.59 6.18
C ASN A 223 -14.88 2.07 6.47
N ALA A 224 -13.78 1.36 6.30
CA ALA A 224 -13.73 -0.05 6.62
C ALA A 224 -13.60 -0.26 8.13
N ASP A 225 -14.34 -1.23 8.66
CA ASP A 225 -14.22 -1.64 10.07
C ASP A 225 -12.89 -2.33 10.35
N ARG A 226 -12.34 -2.99 9.32
CA ARG A 226 -11.06 -3.71 9.39
C ARG A 226 -10.44 -3.87 8.01
N ILE A 227 -9.13 -3.70 7.92
CA ILE A 227 -8.35 -4.01 6.72
C ILE A 227 -7.56 -5.29 6.95
N VAL A 228 -7.89 -6.33 6.20
CA VAL A 228 -7.22 -7.63 6.26
C VAL A 228 -6.26 -7.74 5.07
N ILE A 229 -4.97 -7.84 5.33
CA ILE A 229 -3.94 -7.96 4.30
C ILE A 229 -3.60 -9.44 4.11
N ALA A 230 -3.83 -9.93 2.89
CA ALA A 230 -3.68 -11.33 2.46
C ALA A 230 -2.82 -11.42 1.18
N THR A 231 -1.64 -10.81 1.21
CA THR A 231 -0.64 -10.90 0.13
C THR A 231 0.12 -12.23 0.24
N ASP A 232 0.81 -12.62 -0.83
CA ASP A 232 1.59 -13.85 -0.89
C ASP A 232 2.54 -14.03 0.31
N SER A 233 2.81 -15.28 0.69
CA SER A 233 3.71 -15.59 1.83
C SER A 233 5.20 -15.41 1.52
N ASP A 234 5.57 -15.18 0.25
CA ASP A 234 6.95 -14.96 -0.14
C ASP A 234 7.49 -13.56 0.27
N GLU A 235 8.79 -13.35 0.13
CA GLU A 235 9.47 -12.11 0.51
C GLU A 235 8.86 -10.87 -0.16
N ALA A 236 8.49 -10.97 -1.42
CA ALA A 236 7.91 -9.87 -2.19
C ALA A 236 6.49 -9.53 -1.71
N GLY A 237 5.66 -10.56 -1.44
CA GLY A 237 4.31 -10.38 -0.88
C GLY A 237 4.36 -9.81 0.54
N GLN A 238 5.33 -10.23 1.37
CA GLN A 238 5.52 -9.65 2.71
C GLN A 238 5.96 -8.19 2.66
N ALA A 239 6.85 -7.82 1.71
CA ALA A 239 7.23 -6.43 1.49
C ALA A 239 6.03 -5.58 1.01
N MET A 240 5.18 -6.14 0.14
CA MET A 240 3.94 -5.48 -0.30
C MET A 240 3.00 -5.25 0.89
N ALA A 241 2.80 -6.26 1.73
CA ALA A 241 1.97 -6.17 2.93
C ALA A 241 2.42 -5.03 3.85
N GLU A 242 3.73 -4.95 4.13
CA GLU A 242 4.30 -3.90 4.97
C GLU A 242 4.12 -2.51 4.34
N GLU A 243 4.33 -2.36 3.04
CA GLU A 243 4.14 -1.11 2.32
C GLU A 243 2.67 -0.66 2.29
N ILE A 244 1.72 -1.59 2.19
CA ILE A 244 0.28 -1.32 2.30
C ILE A 244 -0.07 -0.87 3.72
N ALA A 245 0.32 -1.64 4.74
CA ALA A 245 0.03 -1.35 6.14
C ALA A 245 0.61 0.00 6.60
N ARG A 246 1.80 0.38 6.13
CA ARG A 246 2.42 1.68 6.42
C ARG A 246 1.65 2.88 5.86
N ARG A 247 0.93 2.69 4.75
CA ARG A 247 0.14 3.75 4.10
C ARG A 247 -1.25 3.90 4.66
N ILE A 248 -1.86 2.79 5.03
CA ILE A 248 -3.21 2.77 5.61
C ILE A 248 -3.16 3.19 7.08
N GLY A 249 -2.18 2.68 7.82
CA GLY A 249 -2.07 2.74 9.27
C GLY A 249 -2.07 1.32 9.83
N LYS A 250 -1.01 0.96 10.55
CA LYS A 250 -0.84 -0.41 11.09
C LYS A 250 -1.88 -0.77 12.15
N ASP A 251 -2.41 0.21 12.83
CA ASP A 251 -3.39 0.09 13.91
C ASP A 251 -4.77 -0.42 13.44
N VAL A 252 -5.12 -0.20 12.17
CA VAL A 252 -6.37 -0.69 11.56
C VAL A 252 -6.15 -1.92 10.68
N CYS A 253 -4.90 -2.37 10.51
CA CYS A 253 -4.54 -3.49 9.66
C CYS A 253 -4.45 -4.80 10.43
N TRP A 254 -4.87 -5.87 9.76
CA TRP A 254 -4.76 -7.25 10.20
C TRP A 254 -4.04 -8.06 9.13
N LYS A 255 -3.37 -9.12 9.51
CA LYS A 255 -2.59 -9.95 8.62
C LYS A 255 -3.10 -11.38 8.63
N VAL A 256 -3.28 -11.94 7.44
CA VAL A 256 -3.53 -13.37 7.24
C VAL A 256 -2.21 -14.15 7.39
N GLU A 257 -2.28 -15.29 8.06
CA GLU A 257 -1.21 -16.29 8.07
C GLU A 257 -1.67 -17.50 7.24
N PHE A 258 -0.98 -17.75 6.14
CA PHE A 258 -1.25 -18.92 5.32
C PHE A 258 -0.63 -20.18 5.94
N PRO A 259 -1.24 -21.38 5.74
CA PRO A 259 -0.57 -22.64 6.05
C PRO A 259 0.79 -22.76 5.36
N GLU A 260 1.74 -23.45 5.99
CA GLU A 260 3.12 -23.58 5.46
C GLU A 260 3.20 -24.13 4.04
N ASP A 261 2.23 -24.96 3.65
CA ASP A 261 2.13 -25.58 2.33
C ASP A 261 1.31 -24.77 1.32
N CYS A 262 0.87 -23.54 1.67
CA CYS A 262 0.13 -22.62 0.82
C CYS A 262 0.86 -21.30 0.68
N LYS A 263 1.00 -20.82 -0.55
CA LYS A 263 1.64 -19.54 -0.83
C LYS A 263 0.65 -18.38 -0.77
N ASP A 264 -0.56 -18.61 -1.25
CA ASP A 264 -1.59 -17.61 -1.50
C ASP A 264 -3.00 -18.16 -1.16
N ALA A 265 -4.02 -17.31 -1.26
CA ALA A 265 -5.39 -17.68 -0.94
C ALA A 265 -5.96 -18.71 -1.92
N ASN A 266 -5.55 -18.67 -3.20
CA ASN A 266 -6.02 -19.65 -4.16
C ASN A 266 -5.47 -21.05 -3.86
N ASP A 267 -4.23 -21.17 -3.39
CA ASP A 267 -3.68 -22.43 -2.90
C ASP A 267 -4.48 -22.99 -1.71
N VAL A 268 -4.87 -22.12 -0.77
CA VAL A 268 -5.71 -22.51 0.37
C VAL A 268 -7.08 -23.01 -0.10
N LEU A 269 -7.72 -22.30 -1.03
CA LEU A 269 -9.01 -22.73 -1.57
C LEU A 269 -8.92 -24.12 -2.23
N ILE A 270 -7.88 -24.35 -3.04
CA ILE A 270 -7.69 -25.64 -3.74
C ILE A 270 -7.47 -26.77 -2.74
N LYS A 271 -6.66 -26.57 -1.70
CA LYS A 271 -6.26 -27.64 -0.77
C LYS A 271 -7.27 -27.88 0.35
N TYR A 272 -7.83 -26.81 0.89
CA TYR A 272 -8.61 -26.84 2.13
C TYR A 272 -10.06 -26.37 1.92
N GLY A 273 -10.43 -25.94 0.72
CA GLY A 273 -11.78 -25.50 0.40
C GLY A 273 -12.21 -24.24 1.18
N ARG A 274 -13.52 -24.07 1.29
CA ARG A 274 -14.15 -22.95 2.02
C ARG A 274 -13.66 -22.86 3.46
N ASP A 275 -13.64 -23.97 4.18
CA ASP A 275 -13.26 -24.01 5.59
C ASP A 275 -11.83 -23.50 5.81
N GLY A 276 -10.92 -23.75 4.84
CA GLY A 276 -9.56 -23.23 4.85
C GLY A 276 -9.52 -21.70 4.75
N ILE A 277 -10.29 -21.12 3.83
CA ILE A 277 -10.40 -19.66 3.67
C ILE A 277 -11.04 -19.04 4.93
N ASP A 278 -12.15 -19.61 5.44
CA ASP A 278 -12.80 -19.10 6.65
C ASP A 278 -11.84 -19.12 7.85
N LYS A 279 -11.03 -20.16 7.97
CA LYS A 279 -10.03 -20.30 9.04
C LYS A 279 -8.94 -19.22 8.96
N ILE A 280 -8.40 -18.91 7.78
CA ILE A 280 -7.36 -17.87 7.65
C ILE A 280 -7.93 -16.46 7.85
N VAL A 281 -9.18 -16.20 7.46
CA VAL A 281 -9.83 -14.89 7.66
C VAL A 281 -10.19 -14.69 9.12
N THR A 282 -10.83 -15.67 9.76
CA THR A 282 -11.22 -15.57 11.18
C THR A 282 -10.02 -15.60 12.12
N GLY A 283 -8.96 -16.29 11.72
CA GLY A 283 -7.69 -16.38 12.45
C GLY A 283 -6.67 -15.28 12.16
N CYS A 284 -7.03 -14.26 11.38
CA CYS A 284 -6.11 -13.17 11.08
C CYS A 284 -5.71 -12.42 12.36
N LYS A 285 -4.47 -11.94 12.40
CA LYS A 285 -3.89 -11.27 13.57
C LYS A 285 -3.75 -9.78 13.35
N PRO A 286 -3.91 -8.95 14.41
CA PRO A 286 -3.60 -7.53 14.32
C PRO A 286 -2.17 -7.31 13.82
N TRP A 287 -1.98 -6.26 13.03
CA TRP A 287 -0.63 -5.90 12.58
C TRP A 287 0.24 -5.49 13.76
N PRO A 288 1.48 -6.00 13.87
CA PRO A 288 2.36 -5.63 14.96
C PRO A 288 2.67 -4.13 14.95
N VAL A 289 2.31 -3.42 16.00
CA VAL A 289 2.65 -2.01 16.22
C VAL A 289 3.67 -1.95 17.36
N ALA A 290 4.83 -1.34 17.09
CA ALA A 290 5.89 -1.24 18.09
C ALA A 290 5.38 -0.51 19.35
N GLY A 291 5.51 -1.16 20.51
CA GLY A 291 5.04 -0.63 21.80
C GLY A 291 3.56 -0.89 22.11
N LEU A 292 2.81 -1.49 21.18
CA LEU A 292 1.44 -1.95 21.43
C LEU A 292 1.44 -3.46 21.59
N TYR A 293 1.01 -3.94 22.74
CA TYR A 293 0.96 -5.37 23.08
C TYR A 293 -0.44 -5.76 23.53
N ASP A 294 -0.88 -6.91 23.09
CA ASP A 294 -2.08 -7.55 23.64
C ASP A 294 -1.83 -8.06 25.06
N ALA A 295 -2.85 -8.13 25.89
CA ALA A 295 -2.74 -8.64 27.25
C ALA A 295 -2.17 -10.06 27.30
N SER A 296 -2.50 -10.89 26.32
CA SER A 296 -1.98 -12.27 26.21
C SER A 296 -0.46 -12.34 26.10
N HIS A 297 0.19 -11.29 25.56
CA HIS A 297 1.64 -11.20 25.48
C HIS A 297 2.34 -11.28 26.84
N PHE A 298 1.65 -10.90 27.89
CA PHE A 298 2.18 -10.86 29.24
C PHE A 298 1.76 -12.06 30.10
N TYR A 299 0.93 -12.98 29.61
CA TYR A 299 0.41 -14.10 30.40
C TYR A 299 1.54 -14.96 30.99
N ASP A 300 2.49 -15.36 30.18
CA ASP A 300 3.62 -16.19 30.65
C ASP A 300 4.43 -15.47 31.73
N GLN A 301 4.64 -14.15 31.59
CA GLN A 301 5.35 -13.32 32.57
C GLN A 301 4.54 -13.17 33.88
N VAL A 302 3.22 -13.00 33.75
CA VAL A 302 2.33 -12.92 34.91
C VAL A 302 2.26 -14.25 35.63
N ASP A 303 2.14 -15.37 34.92
CA ASP A 303 2.14 -16.73 35.49
C ASP A 303 3.47 -17.02 36.17
N GLU A 304 4.60 -16.65 35.57
CA GLU A 304 5.91 -16.80 36.18
C GLU A 304 6.04 -16.01 37.50
N ILE A 305 5.56 -14.76 37.52
CA ILE A 305 5.55 -13.93 38.74
C ILE A 305 4.60 -14.52 39.78
N TYR A 306 3.45 -15.07 39.35
CA TYR A 306 2.47 -15.69 40.24
C TYR A 306 3.00 -16.97 40.89
N GLU A 307 3.67 -17.84 40.12
CA GLU A 307 4.21 -19.12 40.60
C GLU A 307 5.50 -18.97 41.40
N LYS A 308 6.41 -18.09 40.95
CA LYS A 308 7.76 -17.97 41.53
C LYS A 308 7.95 -16.74 42.43
N GLY A 309 6.97 -15.85 42.45
CA GLY A 309 7.07 -14.55 43.07
C GLY A 309 7.98 -13.60 42.31
N MET A 310 8.07 -12.37 42.76
CA MET A 310 9.05 -11.42 42.23
C MET A 310 10.45 -11.91 42.56
N GLY A 311 11.31 -11.98 41.55
CA GLY A 311 12.73 -12.35 41.71
C GLY A 311 13.39 -11.45 42.76
N LYS A 312 14.32 -12.02 43.55
CA LYS A 312 15.13 -11.21 44.45
C LYS A 312 15.96 -10.25 43.59
N GLY A 313 15.84 -8.97 43.90
CA GLY A 313 16.68 -7.93 43.30
C GLY A 313 18.15 -8.08 43.70
N GLU A 314 18.96 -7.20 43.15
CA GLU A 314 20.40 -7.11 43.52
C GLU A 314 20.55 -6.52 44.91
N SER A 315 21.61 -6.95 45.62
CA SER A 315 21.96 -6.44 46.93
C SER A 315 22.29 -4.94 46.88
N THR A 316 21.83 -4.19 47.85
CA THR A 316 22.23 -2.80 48.04
C THR A 316 23.65 -2.66 48.58
N GLY A 317 24.30 -3.77 48.98
CA GLY A 317 25.61 -3.81 49.64
C GLY A 317 25.55 -3.62 51.16
N TYR A 318 24.34 -3.56 51.74
CA TYR A 318 24.12 -3.42 53.19
C TYR A 318 23.19 -4.53 53.66
N ASP A 319 23.72 -5.55 54.33
CA ASP A 319 22.97 -6.74 54.77
C ASP A 319 21.70 -6.42 55.56
N ASN A 320 21.73 -5.39 56.37
CA ASN A 320 20.57 -4.96 57.16
C ASN A 320 19.46 -4.36 56.31
N VAL A 321 19.77 -3.79 55.16
CA VAL A 321 18.82 -3.20 54.21
C VAL A 321 18.27 -4.29 53.31
N ASP A 322 19.12 -5.21 52.86
CA ASP A 322 18.78 -6.29 51.92
C ASP A 322 17.75 -7.30 52.50
N ASN A 323 17.61 -7.32 53.82
CA ASN A 323 16.51 -8.09 54.47
C ASN A 323 15.11 -7.51 54.22
N TYR A 324 15.01 -6.25 53.86
CA TYR A 324 13.73 -5.53 53.68
C TYR A 324 13.54 -4.98 52.28
N TYR A 325 14.66 -4.80 51.55
CA TYR A 325 14.63 -4.13 50.27
C TYR A 325 15.79 -4.60 49.37
N THR A 326 15.47 -4.94 48.12
CA THR A 326 16.45 -5.25 47.10
C THR A 326 16.18 -4.40 45.86
N VAL A 327 17.22 -4.09 45.07
CA VAL A 327 17.10 -3.23 43.89
C VAL A 327 16.93 -4.08 42.66
N VAL A 328 15.90 -3.78 41.88
CA VAL A 328 15.70 -4.39 40.55
C VAL A 328 16.07 -3.34 39.50
N GLY A 329 16.97 -3.69 38.60
CA GLY A 329 17.41 -2.81 37.52
C GLY A 329 16.21 -2.37 36.66
N GLY A 330 16.10 -1.05 36.40
CA GLY A 330 15.02 -0.47 35.62
C GLY A 330 13.78 -0.02 36.41
N GLN A 331 13.75 -0.23 37.72
CA GLN A 331 12.76 0.40 38.61
C GLN A 331 13.34 1.72 39.13
N ILE A 332 12.59 2.80 38.98
CA ILE A 332 12.88 4.13 39.57
C ILE A 332 12.00 4.30 40.81
#